data_439c86a613d9aef55614db995b826480
#
_entry.id   439c86a613d9aef55614db995b826480
#
_cell.length_a   1.000
_cell.length_b   1.000
_cell.length_c   1.000
_cell.angle_alpha   90.00
_cell.angle_beta   90.00
_cell.angle_gamma   90.00
#
_symmetry.space_group_name_H-M   'P 1'
#
loop_
_entity.id
_entity.type
_entity.pdbx_description
1 polymer ?
#
loop_
_entity_poly.entity_id
_entity_poly.type
_entity_poly.pdbx_seq_one_letter_code
_entity_poly.pdbx_strand_id
1 'polypeptide(L)'
;MKKQIAVIELASNELRLKIGEKSDMKVKTVDSLSYPVTLGRESFHNGKISFETIEKICQIIKGFLNTASEYGVSEIRAIATTAIREAKNKDYILDQIKVKTGIDIEVLDENSEK
;
A
#
# COMPACT_ATOMS: atom_id res chain seq x y z
N MET A 1 -2.92 20.75 17.46
CA MET A 1 -4.02 19.87 17.10
C MET A 1 -3.51 18.52 16.59
N LYS A 2 -4.06 17.43 17.08
CA LYS A 2 -3.63 16.08 16.69
C LYS A 2 -4.40 15.62 15.46
N LYS A 3 -3.70 14.97 14.54
CA LYS A 3 -4.25 14.49 13.28
C LYS A 3 -3.85 13.05 13.08
N GLN A 4 -4.81 12.19 12.72
CA GLN A 4 -4.52 10.79 12.44
C GLN A 4 -4.25 10.64 10.94
N ILE A 5 -3.15 9.99 10.61
CA ILE A 5 -2.75 9.74 9.22
C ILE A 5 -2.48 8.26 9.02
N ALA A 6 -2.59 7.80 7.80
CA ALA A 6 -2.31 6.40 7.46
C ALA A 6 -1.41 6.32 6.24
N VAL A 7 -0.50 5.35 6.26
CA VAL A 7 0.35 5.04 5.12
C VAL A 7 0.19 3.55 4.81
N ILE A 8 -0.14 3.25 3.56
CA ILE A 8 -0.23 1.87 3.06
C ILE A 8 0.97 1.67 2.13
N GLU A 9 1.70 0.58 2.34
CA GLU A 9 2.87 0.28 1.52
C GLU A 9 2.73 -1.11 0.89
N LEU A 10 2.88 -1.17 -0.44
CA LEU A 10 2.93 -2.43 -1.19
C LEU A 10 4.39 -2.78 -1.43
N ALA A 11 4.97 -3.57 -0.53
CA ALA A 11 6.35 -4.01 -0.62
C ALA A 11 6.43 -5.40 -1.25
N SER A 12 7.65 -5.89 -1.55
CA SER A 12 7.83 -7.16 -2.26
C SER A 12 7.27 -8.36 -1.51
N ASN A 13 7.40 -8.38 -0.20
CA ASN A 13 7.04 -9.54 0.62
C ASN A 13 5.87 -9.31 1.56
N GLU A 14 5.39 -8.08 1.65
CA GLU A 14 4.27 -7.78 2.55
C GLU A 14 3.56 -6.50 2.15
N LEU A 15 2.30 -6.40 2.53
CA LEU A 15 1.55 -5.15 2.51
C LEU A 15 1.48 -4.65 3.94
N ARG A 16 1.77 -3.37 4.14
CA ARG A 16 1.79 -2.78 5.48
C ARG A 16 0.85 -1.59 5.56
N LEU A 17 0.23 -1.45 6.74
CA LEU A 17 -0.51 -0.26 7.11
C LEU A 17 0.12 0.29 8.37
N LYS A 18 0.42 1.59 8.36
CA LYS A 18 0.85 2.29 9.58
C LYS A 18 -0.13 3.42 9.85
N ILE A 19 -0.59 3.47 11.09
CA ILE A 19 -1.41 4.58 11.57
C ILE A 19 -0.52 5.45 12.42
N GLY A 20 -0.46 6.73 12.09
CA GLY A 20 0.35 7.70 12.83
C GLY A 20 -0.50 8.83 13.37
N GLU A 21 -0.06 9.40 14.48
CA GLU A 21 -0.66 10.58 15.05
C GLU A 21 0.33 11.73 14.85
N LYS A 22 -0.11 12.75 14.13
CA LYS A 22 0.71 13.92 13.84
C LYS A 22 0.28 15.06 14.73
N SER A 23 1.23 15.63 15.48
CA SER A 23 1.00 16.81 16.29
C SER A 23 2.23 17.72 16.16
N ASP A 24 2.00 18.97 15.79
CA ASP A 24 3.07 19.93 15.54
C ASP A 24 4.07 19.37 14.50
N MET A 25 5.32 19.18 14.89
CA MET A 25 6.36 18.67 13.98
C MET A 25 6.65 17.18 14.18
N LYS A 26 5.86 16.50 15.01
CA LYS A 26 6.12 15.13 15.37
C LYS A 26 5.06 14.17 14.83
N VAL A 27 5.51 12.97 14.44
CA VAL A 27 4.61 11.88 14.04
C VAL A 27 4.93 10.67 14.93
N LYS A 28 3.91 10.16 15.57
CA LYS A 28 4.05 9.00 16.45
C LYS A 28 3.25 7.84 15.86
N THR A 29 3.88 6.67 15.70
CA THR A 29 3.18 5.48 15.24
C THR A 29 2.24 4.99 16.33
N VAL A 30 0.97 4.87 16.00
CA VAL A 30 -0.09 4.43 16.93
C VAL A 30 -0.38 2.95 16.74
N ASP A 31 -0.36 2.48 15.50
CA ASP A 31 -0.63 1.08 15.20
C ASP A 31 0.01 0.71 13.86
N SER A 32 0.28 -0.57 13.67
CA SER A 32 0.76 -1.07 12.39
C SER A 32 0.28 -2.49 12.17
N LEU A 33 -0.04 -2.80 10.91
CA LEU A 33 -0.49 -4.12 10.48
C LEU A 33 0.35 -4.52 9.27
N SER A 34 0.60 -5.82 9.12
CA SER A 34 1.24 -6.32 7.92
C SER A 34 0.65 -7.67 7.53
N TYR A 35 0.62 -7.92 6.21
CA TYR A 35 0.17 -9.20 5.67
C TYR A 35 1.19 -9.69 4.65
N PRO A 36 1.62 -10.95 4.74
CA PRO A 36 2.59 -11.49 3.79
C PRO A 36 1.97 -11.63 2.40
N VAL A 37 2.76 -11.28 1.39
CA VAL A 37 2.37 -11.43 -0.01
C VAL A 37 3.58 -11.87 -0.81
N THR A 38 3.37 -12.29 -2.07
CA THR A 38 4.43 -12.80 -2.93
C THR A 38 4.66 -11.91 -4.15
N LEU A 39 4.53 -10.58 -3.97
CA LEU A 39 4.69 -9.63 -5.08
C LEU A 39 6.06 -9.72 -5.74
N GLY A 40 7.11 -9.74 -4.91
CA GLY A 40 8.47 -9.79 -5.43
C GLY A 40 8.73 -11.05 -6.23
N ARG A 41 8.33 -12.20 -5.70
CA ARG A 41 8.52 -13.47 -6.40
C ARG A 41 7.83 -13.46 -7.75
N GLU A 42 6.57 -13.04 -7.80
CA GLU A 42 5.82 -13.05 -9.05
C GLU A 42 6.40 -12.04 -10.06
N SER A 43 6.70 -10.84 -9.62
CA SER A 43 7.23 -9.80 -10.49
C SER A 43 8.61 -10.17 -11.05
N PHE A 44 9.51 -10.64 -10.17
CA PHE A 44 10.89 -10.91 -10.57
C PHE A 44 11.06 -12.22 -11.34
N HIS A 45 10.25 -13.24 -11.06
CA HIS A 45 10.34 -14.53 -11.76
C HIS A 45 9.42 -14.61 -12.97
N ASN A 46 8.20 -14.08 -12.87
CA ASN A 46 7.20 -14.19 -13.92
C ASN A 46 7.06 -12.93 -14.76
N GLY A 47 7.61 -11.83 -14.29
CA GLY A 47 7.51 -10.54 -14.98
C GLY A 47 6.20 -9.82 -14.75
N LYS A 48 5.22 -10.47 -14.16
CA LYS A 48 3.93 -9.85 -13.86
C LYS A 48 3.27 -10.52 -12.66
N ILE A 49 2.31 -9.82 -12.07
CA ILE A 49 1.59 -10.28 -10.88
C ILE A 49 0.30 -10.96 -11.31
N SER A 50 0.01 -12.13 -10.74
CA SER A 50 -1.16 -12.91 -11.13
C SER A 50 -2.47 -12.23 -10.74
N PHE A 51 -3.54 -12.61 -11.43
CA PHE A 51 -4.88 -12.12 -11.14
C PHE A 51 -5.28 -12.42 -9.69
N GLU A 52 -5.00 -13.63 -9.21
CA GLU A 52 -5.34 -14.03 -7.86
C GLU A 52 -4.63 -13.16 -6.82
N THR A 53 -3.36 -12.83 -7.05
CA THR A 53 -2.62 -11.97 -6.15
C THR A 53 -3.15 -10.55 -6.16
N ILE A 54 -3.53 -10.03 -7.33
CA ILE A 54 -4.12 -8.70 -7.44
C ILE A 54 -5.43 -8.65 -6.63
N GLU A 55 -6.28 -9.68 -6.74
CA GLU A 55 -7.51 -9.75 -5.96
C GLU A 55 -7.23 -9.76 -4.47
N LYS A 56 -6.21 -10.53 -4.04
CA LYS A 56 -5.81 -10.59 -2.64
C LYS A 56 -5.33 -9.23 -2.15
N ILE A 57 -4.53 -8.53 -2.95
CA ILE A 57 -4.06 -7.18 -2.61
C ILE A 57 -5.25 -6.25 -2.39
N CYS A 58 -6.22 -6.29 -3.28
CA CYS A 58 -7.40 -5.44 -3.17
C CYS A 58 -8.18 -5.71 -1.89
N GLN A 59 -8.32 -6.99 -1.51
CA GLN A 59 -9.01 -7.35 -0.28
C GLN A 59 -8.24 -6.85 0.96
N ILE A 60 -6.92 -6.98 0.96
CA ILE A 60 -6.09 -6.50 2.06
C ILE A 60 -6.20 -4.99 2.18
N ILE A 61 -6.14 -4.27 1.07
CA ILE A 61 -6.26 -2.80 1.07
C ILE A 61 -7.62 -2.37 1.61
N LYS A 62 -8.70 -3.06 1.22
CA LYS A 62 -10.03 -2.76 1.76
C LYS A 62 -10.05 -2.90 3.28
N GLY A 63 -9.41 -3.94 3.81
CA GLY A 63 -9.28 -4.13 5.25
C GLY A 63 -8.51 -3.00 5.92
N PHE A 64 -7.41 -2.58 5.28
CA PHE A 64 -6.61 -1.46 5.78
C PHE A 64 -7.41 -0.16 5.80
N LEU A 65 -8.19 0.11 4.75
CA LEU A 65 -9.01 1.32 4.69
C LEU A 65 -10.08 1.31 5.77
N ASN A 66 -10.63 0.15 6.05
CA ASN A 66 -11.61 -0.02 7.12
C ASN A 66 -10.98 0.29 8.48
N THR A 67 -9.79 -0.26 8.75
CA THR A 67 -9.05 0.01 9.98
C THR A 67 -8.72 1.49 10.11
N ALA A 68 -8.24 2.11 9.03
CA ALA A 68 -7.92 3.54 9.03
C ALA A 68 -9.15 4.38 9.36
N SER A 69 -10.31 3.99 8.82
CA SER A 69 -11.57 4.68 9.10
C SER A 69 -11.92 4.60 10.59
N GLU A 70 -11.70 3.45 11.22
CA GLU A 70 -11.96 3.27 12.66
C GLU A 70 -11.08 4.17 13.52
N TYR A 71 -9.87 4.48 13.06
CA TYR A 71 -8.98 5.41 13.76
C TYR A 71 -9.29 6.87 13.48
N GLY A 72 -10.27 7.15 12.61
CA GLY A 72 -10.62 8.52 12.26
C GLY A 72 -9.54 9.21 11.45
N VAL A 73 -8.86 8.46 10.60
CA VAL A 73 -7.77 8.98 9.78
C VAL A 73 -8.29 10.04 8.80
N SER A 74 -7.63 11.19 8.77
CA SER A 74 -8.01 12.29 7.89
C SER A 74 -7.20 12.32 6.59
N GLU A 75 -6.12 11.55 6.52
CA GLU A 75 -5.21 11.59 5.37
C GLU A 75 -4.62 10.21 5.17
N ILE A 76 -4.74 9.68 3.96
CA ILE A 76 -4.20 8.36 3.61
C ILE A 76 -3.26 8.51 2.43
N ARG A 77 -2.08 7.91 2.55
CA ARG A 77 -1.12 7.84 1.45
C ARG A 77 -0.81 6.38 1.19
N ALA A 78 -0.79 5.99 -0.09
CA ALA A 78 -0.49 4.61 -0.47
C ALA A 78 0.66 4.62 -1.47
N ILE A 79 1.68 3.82 -1.18
CA ILE A 79 2.89 3.75 -2.01
C ILE A 79 3.21 2.31 -2.38
N ALA A 80 3.88 2.15 -3.52
CA ALA A 80 4.38 0.85 -3.97
C ALA A 80 5.83 1.02 -4.41
N THR A 81 6.61 -0.02 -4.24
CA THR A 81 8.04 0.02 -4.52
C THR A 81 8.40 -0.96 -5.65
N THR A 82 9.55 -1.60 -5.55
CA THR A 82 10.19 -2.33 -6.64
C THR A 82 9.31 -3.37 -7.32
N ALA A 83 8.61 -4.21 -6.57
CA ALA A 83 7.83 -5.30 -7.17
C ALA A 83 6.74 -4.80 -8.11
N ILE A 84 6.02 -3.77 -7.70
CA ILE A 84 4.97 -3.18 -8.53
C ILE A 84 5.61 -2.38 -9.67
N ARG A 85 6.65 -1.60 -9.37
CA ARG A 85 7.33 -0.78 -10.37
C ARG A 85 7.85 -1.62 -11.54
N GLU A 86 8.40 -2.80 -11.24
CA GLU A 86 9.01 -3.68 -12.25
C GLU A 86 8.02 -4.62 -12.93
N ALA A 87 6.79 -4.70 -12.47
CA ALA A 87 5.80 -5.60 -13.07
C ALA A 87 5.38 -5.09 -14.45
N LYS A 88 5.34 -6.01 -15.42
CA LYS A 88 4.94 -5.67 -16.79
C LYS A 88 3.47 -5.22 -16.85
N ASN A 89 2.65 -5.73 -15.96
CA ASN A 89 1.24 -5.36 -15.89
C ASN A 89 0.95 -4.30 -14.82
N LYS A 90 1.94 -3.45 -14.54
CA LYS A 90 1.83 -2.40 -13.52
C LYS A 90 0.58 -1.53 -13.68
N ASP A 91 0.33 -1.04 -14.90
CA ASP A 91 -0.80 -0.14 -15.13
C ASP A 91 -2.14 -0.84 -14.86
N TYR A 92 -2.24 -2.11 -15.22
CA TYR A 92 -3.43 -2.90 -14.94
C TYR A 92 -3.63 -3.07 -13.43
N ILE A 93 -2.53 -3.35 -12.69
CA ILE A 93 -2.59 -3.51 -11.23
C ILE A 93 -3.11 -2.22 -10.58
N LEU A 94 -2.54 -1.09 -10.96
CA LEU A 94 -2.92 0.21 -10.39
C LEU A 94 -4.38 0.54 -10.70
N ASP A 95 -4.81 0.24 -11.92
CA ASP A 95 -6.19 0.45 -12.32
C ASP A 95 -7.17 -0.40 -11.51
N GLN A 96 -6.84 -1.68 -11.33
CA GLN A 96 -7.70 -2.60 -10.56
C GLN A 96 -7.81 -2.16 -9.10
N ILE A 97 -6.71 -1.71 -8.51
CA ILE A 97 -6.73 -1.22 -7.14
C ILE A 97 -7.63 0.02 -7.04
N LYS A 98 -7.48 0.95 -7.98
CA LYS A 98 -8.30 2.16 -8.00
C LYS A 98 -9.80 1.83 -8.15
N VAL A 99 -10.13 0.95 -9.09
CA VAL A 99 -11.53 0.58 -9.35
C VAL A 99 -12.16 -0.11 -8.14
N LYS A 100 -11.42 -1.03 -7.51
CA LYS A 100 -11.96 -1.86 -6.44
C LYS A 100 -11.90 -1.24 -5.05
N THR A 101 -10.93 -0.38 -4.81
CA THR A 101 -10.73 0.20 -3.47
C THR A 101 -10.88 1.72 -3.43
N GLY A 102 -10.84 2.36 -4.58
CA GLY A 102 -10.92 3.81 -4.66
C GLY A 102 -9.62 4.53 -4.38
N ILE A 103 -8.55 3.82 -4.05
CA ILE A 103 -7.30 4.46 -3.65
C ILE A 103 -6.31 4.55 -4.82
N ASP A 104 -5.60 5.67 -4.88
CA ASP A 104 -4.51 5.88 -5.84
C ASP A 104 -3.19 5.46 -5.20
N ILE A 105 -2.43 4.65 -5.93
CA ILE A 105 -1.12 4.18 -5.46
C ILE A 105 -0.04 5.00 -6.14
N GLU A 106 0.85 5.58 -5.33
CA GLU A 106 2.04 6.28 -5.84
C GLU A 106 3.18 5.27 -5.95
N VAL A 107 3.66 5.04 -7.17
CA VAL A 107 4.78 4.11 -7.38
C VAL A 107 6.08 4.91 -7.25
N LEU A 108 6.89 4.57 -6.25
CA LEU A 108 8.14 5.28 -6.00
C LEU A 108 9.22 4.80 -6.96
N ASP A 109 10.04 5.72 -7.45
CA ASP A 109 11.20 5.36 -8.25
C ASP A 109 12.39 5.07 -7.31
N GLU A 110 13.51 4.63 -7.88
CA GLU A 110 14.69 4.29 -7.08
C GLU A 110 15.19 5.46 -6.23
N ASN A 111 15.12 6.66 -6.76
CA ASN A 111 15.58 7.84 -6.02
C ASN A 111 14.67 8.17 -4.84
N SER A 112 13.38 7.98 -5.02
CA SER A 112 12.41 8.24 -3.96
C SER A 112 12.51 7.24 -2.82
N GLU A 113 13.00 6.03 -3.09
CA GLU A 113 13.16 4.99 -2.07
C GLU A 113 14.36 5.23 -1.15
N LYS A 114 15.27 6.06 -1.56
CA LYS A 114 16.45 6.40 -0.76
C LYS A 114 16.13 7.58 0.15
#